data_42894a1f3e78c6cde4ae77142e90057e
#
_entry.id   42894a1f3e78c6cde4ae77142e90057e
#
_cell.length_a   1.000
_cell.length_b   1.000
_cell.length_c   1.000
_cell.angle_alpha   90.00
_cell.angle_beta   90.00
_cell.angle_gamma   90.00
#
_symmetry.space_group_name_H-M   'P 1'
#
loop_
_entity.id
_entity.type
_entity.pdbx_description
1 polymer ?
#
loop_
_entity_poly.entity_id
_entity_poly.type
_entity_poly.pdbx_seq_one_letter_code
_entity_poly.pdbx_strand_id
1 'polypeptide(L)'
;MHSASTRAAPNEARPATGGRARAVASVVLKLAYPVVIVAFWRIGSPRYIGLALLALLWLQRWLGTGSIGALMNRFTRLEWGAALVMSGVSTAIAVTDSEALLRAYPIVANAAMLVAFGATLRGGKQSMIEKFARLRRPDLDARAVCYTRRVTQIWCGFFVLNGAVSAVCAIWASRALWALYNGVVTYLLVGMLIVAEIAWRHAFVLRGKAR
;
A
#
# COMPACT_ATOMS: atom_id res chain seq x y z
N MET A 1 18.41 -28.38 57.86
CA MET A 1 17.77 -27.22 57.14
C MET A 1 17.87 -27.49 55.65
N HIS A 2 16.75 -27.94 55.04
CA HIS A 2 16.66 -28.32 53.62
C HIS A 2 16.24 -27.10 52.84
N SER A 3 17.08 -26.66 51.91
CA SER A 3 16.76 -25.59 50.95
C SER A 3 16.12 -26.24 49.72
N ALA A 4 14.83 -26.02 49.51
CA ALA A 4 14.11 -26.48 48.34
C ALA A 4 14.40 -25.55 47.15
N SER A 5 15.13 -26.06 46.13
CA SER A 5 15.35 -25.43 44.86
C SER A 5 14.08 -25.53 44.03
N THR A 6 13.34 -24.43 43.87
CA THR A 6 12.17 -24.33 42.96
C THR A 6 12.67 -24.25 41.53
N ARG A 7 12.59 -25.38 40.81
CA ARG A 7 12.85 -25.47 39.35
C ARG A 7 11.72 -24.74 38.61
N ALA A 8 12.03 -23.61 38.01
CA ALA A 8 11.14 -22.93 37.09
C ALA A 8 10.92 -23.82 35.85
N ALA A 9 9.65 -24.05 35.49
CA ALA A 9 9.24 -24.79 34.29
C ALA A 9 9.66 -24.05 33.02
N PRO A 10 10.02 -24.77 31.93
CA PRO A 10 10.35 -24.15 30.66
C PRO A 10 9.11 -23.48 30.06
N ASN A 11 9.26 -22.22 29.68
CA ASN A 11 8.25 -21.43 28.98
C ASN A 11 8.02 -22.07 27.61
N GLU A 12 6.91 -22.78 27.44
CA GLU A 12 6.50 -23.36 26.17
C GLU A 12 6.31 -22.24 25.14
N ALA A 13 7.19 -22.22 24.14
CA ALA A 13 7.13 -21.33 22.99
C ALA A 13 5.81 -21.55 22.25
N ARG A 14 4.87 -20.60 22.35
CA ARG A 14 3.65 -20.57 21.54
C ARG A 14 4.02 -20.62 20.07
N PRO A 15 3.37 -21.51 19.26
CA PRO A 15 3.75 -21.74 17.88
C PRO A 15 3.56 -20.48 17.03
N ALA A 16 4.59 -20.14 16.23
CA ALA A 16 4.68 -19.00 15.32
C ALA A 16 3.75 -19.09 14.07
N THR A 17 2.73 -19.93 14.12
CA THR A 17 1.80 -20.18 12.99
C THR A 17 0.88 -18.99 12.69
N GLY A 18 0.49 -18.19 13.68
CA GLY A 18 -0.38 -17.04 13.48
C GLY A 18 0.23 -15.89 12.68
N GLY A 19 1.56 -15.74 12.72
CA GLY A 19 2.26 -14.67 11.99
C GLY A 19 2.33 -14.92 10.47
N ARG A 20 2.57 -16.17 10.07
CA ARG A 20 2.63 -16.56 8.65
C ARG A 20 1.25 -16.49 7.99
N ALA A 21 0.22 -17.01 8.64
CA ALA A 21 -1.15 -16.95 8.12
C ALA A 21 -1.64 -15.51 7.90
N ARG A 22 -1.34 -14.61 8.83
CA ARG A 22 -1.65 -13.18 8.72
C ARG A 22 -0.86 -12.49 7.60
N ALA A 23 0.42 -12.81 7.42
CA ALA A 23 1.22 -12.27 6.33
C ALA A 23 0.69 -12.72 4.96
N VAL A 24 0.35 -14.00 4.80
CA VAL A 24 -0.27 -14.55 3.59
C VAL A 24 -1.61 -13.87 3.32
N ALA A 25 -2.49 -13.77 4.32
CA ALA A 25 -3.78 -13.09 4.17
C ALA A 25 -3.62 -11.62 3.74
N SER A 26 -2.63 -10.90 4.26
CA SER A 26 -2.32 -9.54 3.85
C SER A 26 -1.88 -9.43 2.39
N VAL A 27 -1.08 -10.37 1.89
CA VAL A 27 -0.65 -10.41 0.48
C VAL A 27 -1.82 -10.75 -0.43
N VAL A 28 -2.59 -11.79 -0.10
CA VAL A 28 -3.79 -12.20 -0.85
C VAL A 28 -4.79 -11.05 -0.95
N LEU A 29 -5.01 -10.33 0.15
CA LEU A 29 -5.95 -9.21 0.19
C LEU A 29 -5.48 -8.02 -0.67
N LYS A 30 -4.16 -7.76 -0.76
CA LYS A 30 -3.61 -6.74 -1.66
C LYS A 30 -3.76 -7.13 -3.12
N LEU A 31 -3.63 -8.42 -3.44
CA LEU A 31 -3.84 -8.95 -4.79
C LEU A 31 -5.33 -9.02 -5.17
N ALA A 32 -6.24 -8.92 -4.22
CA ALA A 32 -7.68 -8.91 -4.50
C ALA A 32 -8.14 -7.64 -5.25
N TYR A 33 -7.47 -6.49 -5.06
CA TYR A 33 -7.83 -5.26 -5.78
C TYR A 33 -7.77 -5.39 -7.30
N PRO A 34 -6.64 -5.83 -7.92
CA PRO A 34 -6.60 -6.05 -9.36
C PRO A 34 -7.66 -7.07 -9.83
N VAL A 35 -7.90 -8.12 -9.04
CA VAL A 35 -8.93 -9.13 -9.36
C VAL A 35 -10.31 -8.50 -9.39
N VAL A 36 -10.66 -7.65 -8.41
CA VAL A 36 -11.95 -6.94 -8.38
C VAL A 36 -12.11 -6.03 -9.60
N ILE A 37 -11.07 -5.28 -9.98
CA ILE A 37 -11.11 -4.39 -11.14
C ILE A 37 -11.27 -5.19 -12.44
N VAL A 38 -10.56 -6.32 -12.60
CA VAL A 38 -10.70 -7.18 -13.78
C VAL A 38 -12.05 -7.89 -13.81
N ALA A 39 -12.57 -8.32 -12.65
CA ALA A 39 -13.90 -8.95 -12.54
C ALA A 39 -15.03 -8.00 -12.99
N PHE A 40 -14.83 -6.68 -12.89
CA PHE A 40 -15.77 -5.69 -13.42
C PHE A 40 -16.09 -5.91 -14.91
N TRP A 41 -15.14 -6.32 -15.70
CA TRP A 41 -15.37 -6.63 -17.10
C TRP A 41 -16.42 -7.73 -17.30
N ARG A 42 -16.52 -8.69 -16.38
CA ARG A 42 -17.46 -9.83 -16.44
C ARG A 42 -18.80 -9.54 -15.77
N ILE A 43 -18.79 -8.88 -14.62
CA ILE A 43 -19.98 -8.70 -13.77
C ILE A 43 -20.85 -7.54 -14.24
N GLY A 44 -20.29 -6.51 -14.87
CA GLY A 44 -21.00 -5.43 -15.56
C GLY A 44 -21.66 -4.37 -14.67
N SER A 45 -21.90 -4.61 -13.38
CA SER A 45 -22.54 -3.65 -12.47
C SER A 45 -21.52 -2.98 -11.53
N PRO A 46 -21.35 -1.66 -11.64
CA PRO A 46 -20.47 -0.87 -10.76
C PRO A 46 -20.77 -1.03 -9.27
N ARG A 47 -22.03 -1.21 -8.89
CA ARG A 47 -22.51 -1.36 -7.52
C ARG A 47 -21.75 -2.43 -6.75
N TYR A 48 -21.63 -3.65 -7.31
CA TYR A 48 -20.96 -4.75 -6.63
C TYR A 48 -19.46 -4.50 -6.48
N ILE A 49 -18.86 -3.79 -7.42
CA ILE A 49 -17.45 -3.42 -7.34
C ILE A 49 -17.22 -2.36 -6.27
N GLY A 50 -18.10 -1.35 -6.18
CA GLY A 50 -18.05 -0.37 -5.10
C GLY A 50 -18.12 -1.02 -3.72
N LEU A 51 -19.02 -1.98 -3.54
CA LEU A 51 -19.13 -2.77 -2.30
C LEU A 51 -17.87 -3.60 -2.03
N ALA A 52 -17.32 -4.26 -3.07
CA ALA A 52 -16.10 -5.05 -2.94
C ALA A 52 -14.89 -4.19 -2.57
N LEU A 53 -14.73 -3.02 -3.21
CA LEU A 53 -13.66 -2.07 -2.89
C LEU A 53 -13.77 -1.54 -1.45
N LEU A 54 -14.99 -1.22 -1.02
CA LEU A 54 -15.26 -0.80 0.36
C LEU A 54 -14.93 -1.91 1.35
N ALA A 55 -15.42 -3.13 1.09
CA ALA A 55 -15.13 -4.30 1.93
C ALA A 55 -13.63 -4.59 2.01
N LEU A 56 -12.91 -4.57 0.89
CA LEU A 56 -11.46 -4.78 0.84
C LEU A 56 -10.70 -3.72 1.62
N LEU A 57 -11.09 -2.44 1.51
CA LEU A 57 -10.47 -1.34 2.24
C LEU A 57 -10.58 -1.57 3.75
N TRP A 58 -11.78 -1.87 4.25
CA TRP A 58 -12.02 -2.05 5.68
C TRP A 58 -11.50 -3.39 6.20
N LEU A 59 -11.57 -4.44 5.39
CA LEU A 59 -11.00 -5.75 5.75
C LEU A 59 -9.47 -5.67 5.88
N GLN A 60 -8.78 -4.99 4.95
CA GLN A 60 -7.33 -4.75 5.07
C GLN A 60 -7.00 -3.95 6.33
N ARG A 61 -7.84 -2.98 6.66
CA ARG A 61 -7.68 -2.17 7.85
C ARG A 61 -7.91 -2.98 9.13
N TRP A 62 -8.94 -3.81 9.16
CA TRP A 62 -9.27 -4.67 10.31
C TRP A 62 -8.25 -5.79 10.50
N LEU A 63 -7.82 -6.41 9.43
CA LEU A 63 -6.74 -7.40 9.45
C LEU A 63 -5.37 -6.78 9.64
N GLY A 64 -5.24 -5.48 9.71
CA GLY A 64 -4.04 -4.61 9.79
C GLY A 64 -2.95 -5.11 10.71
N THR A 65 -2.25 -6.09 10.24
CA THR A 65 -1.56 -7.09 11.00
C THR A 65 -0.10 -7.12 10.59
N GLY A 66 0.74 -7.04 11.55
CA GLY A 66 2.18 -7.07 11.41
C GLY A 66 2.83 -5.69 11.61
N SER A 67 4.11 -5.56 11.27
CA SER A 67 4.89 -4.32 11.41
C SER A 67 4.25 -3.07 10.79
N ILE A 68 3.39 -3.28 9.77
CA ILE A 68 2.57 -2.21 9.17
C ILE A 68 1.41 -1.82 10.09
N GLY A 69 0.80 -2.75 10.84
CA GLY A 69 -0.27 -2.45 11.81
C GLY A 69 0.22 -1.58 12.98
N ALA A 70 1.44 -1.83 13.46
CA ALA A 70 2.06 -0.98 14.48
C ALA A 70 2.40 0.43 13.93
N LEU A 71 2.73 0.54 12.63
CA LEU A 71 2.86 1.80 11.91
C LEU A 71 1.51 2.49 11.75
N MET A 72 0.44 1.72 11.51
CA MET A 72 -0.92 2.23 11.34
C MET A 72 -1.50 2.89 12.61
N ASN A 73 -1.06 2.51 13.79
CA ASN A 73 -1.44 3.19 15.04
C ASN A 73 -0.80 4.61 15.18
N ARG A 74 0.15 4.95 14.29
CA ARG A 74 0.76 6.27 14.16
C ARG A 74 0.32 7.02 12.91
N PHE A 75 -0.80 6.64 12.31
CA PHE A 75 -1.34 7.35 11.14
C PHE A 75 -1.56 8.83 11.41
N THR A 76 -1.01 9.63 10.53
CA THR A 76 -1.29 11.06 10.48
C THR A 76 -2.76 11.28 10.08
N ARG A 77 -3.32 12.42 10.48
CA ARG A 77 -4.67 12.86 10.07
C ARG A 77 -4.90 12.73 8.56
N LEU A 78 -3.83 12.82 7.77
CA LEU A 78 -3.86 12.73 6.31
C LEU A 78 -4.20 11.32 5.80
N GLU A 79 -3.66 10.28 6.43
CA GLU A 79 -3.92 8.88 6.03
C GLU A 79 -5.34 8.45 6.38
N TRP A 80 -5.88 8.97 7.49
CA TRP A 80 -7.30 8.85 7.80
C TRP A 80 -8.16 9.57 6.76
N GLY A 81 -7.75 10.78 6.35
CA GLY A 81 -8.42 11.52 5.28
C GLY A 81 -8.48 10.74 3.97
N ALA A 82 -7.38 10.12 3.57
CA ALA A 82 -7.34 9.27 2.36
C ALA A 82 -8.30 8.08 2.47
N ALA A 83 -8.33 7.39 3.62
CA ALA A 83 -9.24 6.25 3.84
C ALA A 83 -10.72 6.68 3.81
N LEU A 84 -11.05 7.85 4.38
CA LEU A 84 -12.40 8.41 4.34
C LEU A 84 -12.82 8.79 2.92
N VAL A 85 -11.94 9.45 2.16
CA VAL A 85 -12.21 9.79 0.74
C VAL A 85 -12.44 8.52 -0.08
N MET A 86 -11.60 7.51 0.05
CA MET A 86 -11.74 6.25 -0.67
C MET A 86 -13.02 5.50 -0.27
N SER A 87 -13.38 5.52 1.02
CA SER A 87 -14.66 4.96 1.51
C SER A 87 -15.86 5.71 0.92
N GLY A 88 -15.80 7.04 0.89
CA GLY A 88 -16.86 7.88 0.31
C GLY A 88 -17.06 7.58 -1.18
N VAL A 89 -15.98 7.51 -1.95
CA VAL A 89 -16.05 7.17 -3.40
C VAL A 89 -16.60 5.76 -3.59
N SER A 90 -16.13 4.75 -2.83
CA SER A 90 -16.63 3.38 -2.93
C SER A 90 -18.13 3.28 -2.60
N THR A 91 -18.57 4.00 -1.56
CA THR A 91 -19.99 4.08 -1.18
C THR A 91 -20.80 4.77 -2.28
N ALA A 92 -20.31 5.88 -2.83
CA ALA A 92 -20.98 6.57 -3.92
C ALA A 92 -21.16 5.67 -5.15
N ILE A 93 -20.14 4.91 -5.53
CA ILE A 93 -20.21 3.91 -6.61
C ILE A 93 -21.29 2.87 -6.29
N ALA A 94 -21.30 2.34 -5.07
CA ALA A 94 -22.25 1.30 -4.66
C ALA A 94 -23.72 1.79 -4.66
N VAL A 95 -23.95 3.04 -4.28
CA VAL A 95 -25.30 3.63 -4.21
C VAL A 95 -25.78 4.10 -5.58
N THR A 96 -24.93 4.79 -6.35
CA THR A 96 -25.34 5.40 -7.63
C THR A 96 -25.21 4.46 -8.83
N ASP A 97 -24.57 3.31 -8.66
CA ASP A 97 -24.23 2.37 -9.76
C ASP A 97 -23.52 3.03 -10.95
N SER A 98 -22.75 4.09 -10.66
CA SER A 98 -22.15 4.95 -11.68
C SER A 98 -20.85 4.37 -12.21
N GLU A 99 -20.80 4.05 -13.50
CA GLU A 99 -19.58 3.64 -14.20
C GLU A 99 -18.53 4.76 -14.23
N ALA A 100 -18.96 6.02 -14.33
CA ALA A 100 -18.06 7.17 -14.34
C ALA A 100 -17.29 7.30 -13.02
N LEU A 101 -17.97 7.13 -11.88
CA LEU A 101 -17.33 7.12 -10.57
C LEU A 101 -16.38 5.94 -10.41
N LEU A 102 -16.75 4.75 -10.91
CA LEU A 102 -15.88 3.58 -10.87
C LEU A 102 -14.62 3.82 -11.72
N ARG A 103 -14.76 4.41 -12.92
CA ARG A 103 -13.63 4.77 -13.77
C ARG A 103 -12.73 5.83 -13.15
N ALA A 104 -13.28 6.73 -12.34
CA ALA A 104 -12.54 7.75 -11.60
C ALA A 104 -11.79 7.19 -10.37
N TYR A 105 -12.16 6.01 -9.86
CA TYR A 105 -11.57 5.44 -8.63
C TYR A 105 -10.04 5.35 -8.65
N PRO A 106 -9.38 4.84 -9.71
CA PRO A 106 -7.91 4.79 -9.76
C PRO A 106 -7.26 6.18 -9.77
N ILE A 107 -7.94 7.18 -10.34
CA ILE A 107 -7.46 8.58 -10.37
C ILE A 107 -7.43 9.11 -8.94
N VAL A 108 -8.54 8.95 -8.19
CA VAL A 108 -8.65 9.37 -6.80
C VAL A 108 -7.64 8.63 -5.92
N ALA A 109 -7.44 7.32 -6.15
CA ALA A 109 -6.45 6.53 -5.42
C ALA A 109 -5.02 7.06 -5.63
N ASN A 110 -4.62 7.35 -6.89
CA ASN A 110 -3.32 7.94 -7.20
C ASN A 110 -3.16 9.33 -6.57
N ALA A 111 -4.20 10.17 -6.63
CA ALA A 111 -4.19 11.49 -6.00
C ALA A 111 -4.04 11.40 -4.48
N ALA A 112 -4.76 10.49 -3.82
CA ALA A 112 -4.64 10.26 -2.39
C ALA A 112 -3.22 9.80 -1.99
N MET A 113 -2.62 8.88 -2.77
CA MET A 113 -1.25 8.43 -2.55
C MET A 113 -0.24 9.54 -2.81
N LEU A 114 -0.43 10.35 -3.86
CA LEU A 114 0.41 11.51 -4.14
C LEU A 114 0.38 12.51 -2.98
N VAL A 115 -0.79 12.81 -2.45
CA VAL A 115 -0.95 13.71 -1.29
C VAL A 115 -0.29 13.10 -0.05
N ALA A 116 -0.51 11.81 0.24
CA ALA A 116 0.08 11.12 1.38
C ALA A 116 1.61 11.11 1.34
N PHE A 117 2.21 10.78 0.19
CA PHE A 117 3.67 10.76 0.00
C PHE A 117 4.25 12.19 -0.07
N GLY A 118 3.63 13.07 -0.88
CA GLY A 118 4.09 14.42 -1.09
C GLY A 118 4.07 15.30 0.16
N ALA A 119 3.07 15.11 1.04
CA ALA A 119 3.01 15.81 2.32
C ALA A 119 4.19 15.47 3.23
N THR A 120 4.78 14.28 3.12
CA THR A 120 5.97 13.90 3.89
C THR A 120 7.27 14.53 3.37
N LEU A 121 7.26 15.05 2.16
CA LEU A 121 8.41 15.75 1.58
C LEU A 121 8.51 17.23 1.99
N ARG A 122 7.46 17.77 2.63
CA ARG A 122 7.39 19.17 3.06
C ARG A 122 7.88 19.35 4.50
N GLY A 123 8.51 20.50 4.77
CA GLY A 123 8.78 20.95 6.14
C GLY A 123 9.77 20.10 6.93
N GLY A 124 10.82 19.53 6.31
CA GLY A 124 11.84 18.76 7.04
C GLY A 124 11.37 17.47 7.70
N LYS A 125 10.13 17.04 7.41
CA LYS A 125 9.55 15.80 7.97
C LYS A 125 10.24 14.56 7.40
N GLN A 126 10.16 13.45 8.16
CA GLN A 126 10.57 12.14 7.67
C GLN A 126 9.76 11.76 6.43
N SER A 127 10.45 11.43 5.34
CA SER A 127 9.80 11.00 4.10
C SER A 127 9.05 9.67 4.29
N MET A 128 8.07 9.36 3.42
CA MET A 128 7.27 8.14 3.58
C MET A 128 8.15 6.89 3.57
N ILE A 129 9.08 6.78 2.62
CA ILE A 129 10.00 5.64 2.55
C ILE A 129 10.98 5.60 3.72
N GLU A 130 11.38 6.76 4.27
CA GLU A 130 12.19 6.84 5.49
C GLU A 130 11.45 6.25 6.70
N LYS A 131 10.16 6.57 6.86
CA LYS A 131 9.35 5.98 7.93
C LYS A 131 9.35 4.45 7.85
N PHE A 132 9.19 3.87 6.66
CA PHE A 132 9.27 2.41 6.45
C PHE A 132 10.67 1.85 6.73
N ALA A 133 11.72 2.55 6.34
CA ALA A 133 13.10 2.12 6.59
C ALA A 133 13.43 2.10 8.08
N ARG A 134 12.99 3.11 8.83
CA ARG A 134 13.20 3.23 10.29
C ARG A 134 12.47 2.17 11.11
N LEU A 135 11.43 1.53 10.58
CA LEU A 135 10.81 0.37 11.23
C LEU A 135 11.74 -0.84 11.33
N ARG A 136 12.66 -0.98 10.35
CA ARG A 136 13.63 -2.08 10.32
C ARG A 136 14.98 -1.68 10.92
N ARG A 137 15.34 -0.40 10.79
CA ARG A 137 16.58 0.21 11.30
C ARG A 137 16.25 1.59 11.82
N PRO A 138 16.12 1.77 13.14
CA PRO A 138 15.81 3.08 13.76
C PRO A 138 16.86 4.14 13.42
N ASP A 139 18.15 3.73 13.40
CA ASP A 139 19.28 4.62 13.14
C ASP A 139 19.65 4.57 11.65
N LEU A 140 19.20 5.59 10.90
CA LEU A 140 19.57 5.80 9.51
C LEU A 140 20.61 6.92 9.42
N ASP A 141 21.70 6.65 8.69
CA ASP A 141 22.70 7.68 8.38
C ASP A 141 22.13 8.73 7.40
N ALA A 142 22.79 9.88 7.30
CA ALA A 142 22.35 11.00 6.46
C ALA A 142 22.23 10.62 4.97
N ARG A 143 23.06 9.69 4.48
CA ARG A 143 22.99 9.17 3.10
C ARG A 143 21.72 8.37 2.86
N ALA A 144 21.35 7.49 3.81
CA ALA A 144 20.12 6.70 3.73
C ALA A 144 18.89 7.59 3.82
N VAL A 145 18.90 8.65 4.63
CA VAL A 145 17.81 9.65 4.69
C VAL A 145 17.66 10.36 3.35
N CYS A 146 18.75 10.82 2.74
CA CYS A 146 18.71 11.45 1.42
C CYS A 146 18.19 10.49 0.34
N TYR A 147 18.63 9.23 0.37
CA TYR A 147 18.19 8.18 -0.55
C TYR A 147 16.67 7.92 -0.41
N THR A 148 16.18 7.69 0.79
CA THR A 148 14.76 7.41 1.03
C THR A 148 13.87 8.59 0.62
N ARG A 149 14.36 9.82 0.75
CA ARG A 149 13.68 11.02 0.25
C ARG A 149 13.57 11.03 -1.27
N ARG A 150 14.64 10.69 -2.00
CA ARG A 150 14.62 10.55 -3.47
C ARG A 150 13.66 9.46 -3.92
N VAL A 151 13.67 8.30 -3.27
CA VAL A 151 12.74 7.21 -3.57
C VAL A 151 11.28 7.68 -3.36
N THR A 152 11.01 8.44 -2.29
CA THR A 152 9.67 9.03 -2.07
C THR A 152 9.27 9.98 -3.21
N GLN A 153 10.21 10.78 -3.75
CA GLN A 153 9.95 11.66 -4.91
C GLN A 153 9.65 10.86 -6.18
N ILE A 154 10.37 9.76 -6.43
CA ILE A 154 10.11 8.86 -7.56
C ILE A 154 8.69 8.27 -7.46
N TRP A 155 8.25 7.85 -6.27
CA TRP A 155 6.88 7.40 -6.05
C TRP A 155 5.85 8.50 -6.31
N CYS A 156 6.11 9.74 -5.90
CA CYS A 156 5.23 10.86 -6.24
C CYS A 156 5.12 11.05 -7.76
N GLY A 157 6.24 11.01 -8.49
CA GLY A 157 6.25 11.06 -9.94
C GLY A 157 5.45 9.92 -10.57
N PHE A 158 5.60 8.70 -10.05
CA PHE A 158 4.81 7.55 -10.49
C PHE A 158 3.30 7.79 -10.31
N PHE A 159 2.85 8.28 -9.14
CA PHE A 159 1.43 8.54 -8.90
C PHE A 159 0.87 9.62 -9.83
N VAL A 160 1.65 10.64 -10.16
CA VAL A 160 1.24 11.67 -11.15
C VAL A 160 1.05 11.04 -12.53
N LEU A 161 2.06 10.32 -13.02
CA LEU A 161 2.01 9.70 -14.36
C LEU A 161 0.92 8.63 -14.46
N ASN A 162 0.86 7.72 -13.49
CA ASN A 162 -0.12 6.64 -13.46
C ASN A 162 -1.55 7.20 -13.31
N GLY A 163 -1.73 8.25 -12.50
CA GLY A 163 -3.00 8.95 -12.35
C GLY A 163 -3.44 9.64 -13.65
N ALA A 164 -2.50 10.28 -14.37
CA ALA A 164 -2.78 10.90 -15.67
C ALA A 164 -3.19 9.85 -16.71
N VAL A 165 -2.47 8.74 -16.84
CA VAL A 165 -2.83 7.65 -17.76
C VAL A 165 -4.18 7.04 -17.37
N SER A 166 -4.44 6.84 -16.06
CA SER A 166 -5.75 6.36 -15.59
C SER A 166 -6.88 7.32 -15.97
N ALA A 167 -6.64 8.63 -15.94
CA ALA A 167 -7.62 9.64 -16.38
C ALA A 167 -7.88 9.56 -17.90
N VAL A 168 -6.82 9.43 -18.68
CA VAL A 168 -6.94 9.21 -20.14
C VAL A 168 -7.75 7.94 -20.44
N CYS A 169 -7.42 6.83 -19.76
CA CYS A 169 -8.17 5.58 -19.90
C CYS A 169 -9.63 5.71 -19.44
N ALA A 170 -9.92 6.49 -18.41
CA ALA A 170 -11.27 6.68 -17.92
C ALA A 170 -12.17 7.41 -18.94
N ILE A 171 -11.59 8.34 -19.74
CA ILE A 171 -12.33 9.17 -20.70
C ILE A 171 -12.42 8.50 -22.06
N TRP A 172 -11.31 7.96 -22.59
CA TRP A 172 -11.24 7.53 -23.99
C TRP A 172 -11.12 6.01 -24.19
N ALA A 173 -10.73 5.24 -23.17
CA ALA A 173 -10.53 3.81 -23.35
C ALA A 173 -11.86 3.03 -23.25
N SER A 174 -11.91 1.89 -23.97
CA SER A 174 -12.96 0.90 -23.74
C SER A 174 -12.91 0.37 -22.29
N ARG A 175 -14.01 -0.20 -21.80
CA ARG A 175 -14.10 -0.81 -20.48
C ARG A 175 -13.02 -1.88 -20.27
N ALA A 176 -12.76 -2.69 -21.29
CA ALA A 176 -11.75 -3.74 -21.27
C ALA A 176 -10.32 -3.16 -21.12
N LEU A 177 -9.98 -2.14 -21.92
CA LEU A 177 -8.67 -1.50 -21.88
C LEU A 177 -8.45 -0.75 -20.55
N TRP A 178 -9.48 -0.04 -20.05
CA TRP A 178 -9.43 0.59 -18.75
C TRP A 178 -9.18 -0.43 -17.61
N ALA A 179 -9.92 -1.56 -17.63
CA ALA A 179 -9.75 -2.61 -16.64
C ALA A 179 -8.38 -3.31 -16.74
N LEU A 180 -7.90 -3.55 -17.95
CA LEU A 180 -6.56 -4.12 -18.17
C LEU A 180 -5.47 -3.20 -17.63
N TYR A 181 -5.53 -1.91 -17.93
CA TYR A 181 -4.53 -0.95 -17.46
C TYR A 181 -4.55 -0.84 -15.94
N ASN A 182 -5.70 -0.55 -15.34
CA ASN A 182 -5.80 -0.29 -13.91
C ASN A 182 -5.76 -1.58 -13.04
N GLY A 183 -6.19 -2.72 -13.59
CA GLY A 183 -6.20 -4.01 -12.90
C GLY A 183 -4.92 -4.83 -13.07
N VAL A 184 -4.17 -4.65 -14.16
CA VAL A 184 -2.97 -5.46 -14.44
C VAL A 184 -1.75 -4.59 -14.64
N VAL A 185 -1.75 -3.70 -15.64
CA VAL A 185 -0.55 -2.93 -16.03
C VAL A 185 -0.04 -2.08 -14.88
N THR A 186 -0.91 -1.36 -14.17
CA THR A 186 -0.55 -0.55 -13.00
C THR A 186 0.17 -1.37 -11.94
N TYR A 187 -0.28 -2.60 -11.63
CA TYR A 187 0.36 -3.45 -10.63
C TYR A 187 1.70 -4.01 -11.09
N LEU A 188 1.85 -4.29 -12.38
CA LEU A 188 3.15 -4.65 -12.98
C LEU A 188 4.13 -3.49 -12.88
N LEU A 189 3.70 -2.26 -13.17
CA LEU A 189 4.53 -1.06 -13.04
C LEU A 189 4.96 -0.81 -11.59
N VAL A 190 4.05 -0.95 -10.62
CA VAL A 190 4.37 -0.89 -9.19
C VAL A 190 5.39 -1.96 -8.81
N GLY A 191 5.18 -3.20 -9.26
CA GLY A 191 6.11 -4.31 -9.01
C GLY A 191 7.49 -4.04 -9.61
N MET A 192 7.57 -3.57 -10.86
CA MET A 192 8.83 -3.20 -11.50
C MET A 192 9.54 -2.07 -10.74
N LEU A 193 8.81 -1.05 -10.28
CA LEU A 193 9.39 0.05 -9.51
C LEU A 193 10.00 -0.44 -8.19
N ILE A 194 9.31 -1.34 -7.49
CA ILE A 194 9.82 -1.95 -6.24
C ILE A 194 11.08 -2.79 -6.53
N VAL A 195 11.05 -3.64 -7.56
CA VAL A 195 12.20 -4.49 -7.93
C VAL A 195 13.40 -3.63 -8.34
N ALA A 196 13.18 -2.59 -9.15
CA ALA A 196 14.21 -1.65 -9.57
C ALA A 196 14.84 -0.92 -8.35
N GLU A 197 14.02 -0.48 -7.37
CA GLU A 197 14.51 0.13 -6.13
C GLU A 197 15.37 -0.84 -5.33
N ILE A 198 14.91 -2.08 -5.14
CA ILE A 198 15.64 -3.11 -4.40
C ILE A 198 16.98 -3.42 -5.11
N ALA A 199 16.97 -3.61 -6.43
CA ALA A 199 18.16 -3.90 -7.22
C ALA A 199 19.17 -2.74 -7.13
N TRP A 200 18.71 -1.50 -7.30
CA TRP A 200 19.55 -0.31 -7.18
C TRP A 200 20.19 -0.21 -5.79
N ARG A 201 19.40 -0.40 -4.75
CA ARG A 201 19.90 -0.37 -3.37
C ARG A 201 20.96 -1.43 -3.10
N HIS A 202 20.79 -2.65 -3.61
CA HIS A 202 21.78 -3.72 -3.46
C HIS A 202 23.05 -3.42 -4.28
N ALA A 203 22.91 -2.94 -5.51
CA ALA A 203 24.04 -2.71 -6.39
C ALA A 203 24.92 -1.52 -5.97
N PHE A 204 24.33 -0.42 -5.52
CA PHE A 204 25.05 0.84 -5.34
C PHE A 204 25.13 1.32 -3.89
N VAL A 205 24.09 1.11 -3.07
CA VAL A 205 24.07 1.64 -1.70
C VAL A 205 24.78 0.70 -0.73
N LEU A 206 24.59 -0.62 -0.85
CA LEU A 206 25.18 -1.58 0.07
C LEU A 206 26.64 -1.93 -0.31
N ARG A 207 27.01 -1.98 -1.60
CA ARG A 207 28.40 -2.20 -2.03
C ARG A 207 29.31 -1.01 -1.72
N GLY A 208 28.79 0.21 -1.67
CA GLY A 208 29.56 1.39 -1.29
C GLY A 208 29.93 1.48 0.21
N LYS A 209 29.38 0.62 1.06
CA LYS A 209 29.77 0.49 2.48
C LYS A 209 30.86 -0.55 2.72
N ALA A 210 31.18 -1.36 1.73
CA ALA A 210 32.20 -2.42 1.85
C ALA A 210 33.59 -1.97 1.33
N ARG A 211 33.73 -0.72 0.92
CA ARG A 211 35.00 -0.04 0.61
C ARG A 211 35.20 1.11 1.59
#